data_30756459360a8c899df69a1e75c2193d
#
_entry.id   30756459360a8c899df69a1e75c2193d
#
_cell.length_a   1.000
_cell.length_b   1.000
_cell.length_c   1.000
_cell.angle_alpha   90.00
_cell.angle_beta   90.00
_cell.angle_gamma   90.00
#
_symmetry.space_group_name_H-M   'P 1'
#
loop_
_entity.id
_entity.type
_entity.pdbx_description
1 polymer ?
#
loop_
_entity_poly.entity_id
_entity_poly.type
_entity_poly.pdbx_seq_one_letter_code
_entity_poly.pdbx_strand_id
1 'polypeptide(L)'
;YVIQDITYLKQNEDKIKALVITHGHEDHIGGITFLLQNVNIPVIYASKIACDLIVKKFEDKNMEYKNLKEFDADTVLKFKYMTVSFVGTTHSIPGSYAVVIKTPNGTIFETGDFKFDLTPIGPMADIHKMAELGKEGVKILLADSTNACVPGYSNSESLVDEALNDVFA
;
A
#
# COMPACT_ATOMS: atom_id res chain seq x y z
N TYR A 1 4.41 22.22 8.99
CA TYR A 1 4.08 20.84 8.63
C TYR A 1 2.93 20.38 9.51
N VAL A 2 1.92 19.76 8.90
CA VAL A 2 0.85 19.09 9.65
C VAL A 2 1.26 17.62 9.75
N ILE A 3 1.29 17.09 10.98
CA ILE A 3 1.64 15.70 11.26
C ILE A 3 0.41 15.06 11.87
N GLN A 4 0.13 13.82 11.49
CA GLN A 4 -0.99 13.05 12.05
C GLN A 4 -0.80 12.82 13.55
N ASP A 5 -1.89 12.81 14.30
CA ASP A 5 -1.88 12.46 15.72
C ASP A 5 -1.60 10.95 15.87
N ILE A 6 -0.46 10.62 16.47
CA ILE A 6 -0.02 9.25 16.74
C ILE A 6 -0.22 8.83 18.21
N THR A 7 -0.97 9.62 18.98
CA THR A 7 -1.18 9.37 20.42
C THR A 7 -1.74 7.97 20.68
N TYR A 8 -2.71 7.54 19.87
CA TYR A 8 -3.28 6.20 20.01
C TYR A 8 -2.24 5.09 19.78
N LEU A 9 -1.35 5.25 18.80
CA LEU A 9 -0.29 4.28 18.53
C LEU A 9 0.70 4.21 19.69
N LYS A 10 1.13 5.35 20.24
CA LYS A 10 2.00 5.41 21.42
C LYS A 10 1.40 4.71 22.64
N GLN A 11 0.11 4.89 22.87
CA GLN A 11 -0.60 4.26 24.00
C GLN A 11 -0.81 2.75 23.83
N ASN A 12 -0.61 2.20 22.60
CA ASN A 12 -0.86 0.81 22.27
C ASN A 12 0.33 0.16 21.55
N GLU A 13 1.56 0.63 21.79
CA GLU A 13 2.78 0.11 21.13
C GLU A 13 2.96 -1.40 21.29
N ASP A 14 2.63 -1.94 22.45
CA ASP A 14 2.69 -3.38 22.76
C ASP A 14 1.80 -4.25 21.86
N LYS A 15 0.76 -3.65 21.30
CA LYS A 15 -0.19 -4.30 20.38
C LYS A 15 0.24 -4.24 18.93
N ILE A 16 1.12 -3.31 18.55
CA ILE A 16 1.60 -3.17 17.17
C ILE A 16 2.47 -4.39 16.81
N LYS A 17 2.15 -5.04 15.70
CA LYS A 17 2.90 -6.20 15.22
C LYS A 17 3.70 -5.89 13.97
N ALA A 18 3.20 -5.02 13.11
CA ALA A 18 3.87 -4.57 11.90
C ALA A 18 3.25 -3.26 11.41
N LEU A 19 3.99 -2.55 10.57
CA LEU A 19 3.49 -1.54 9.65
C LEU A 19 3.50 -2.15 8.24
N VAL A 20 2.41 -2.02 7.52
CA VAL A 20 2.29 -2.46 6.12
C VAL A 20 2.08 -1.23 5.26
N ILE A 21 2.87 -1.10 4.20
CA ILE A 21 2.83 0.01 3.24
C ILE A 21 2.26 -0.52 1.93
N THR A 22 1.17 0.06 1.47
CA THR A 22 0.47 -0.34 0.24
C THR A 22 1.26 -0.01 -1.01
N HIS A 23 1.92 1.18 -1.04
CA HIS A 23 2.72 1.67 -2.16
C HIS A 23 3.65 2.83 -1.73
N GLY A 24 4.52 3.27 -2.63
CA GLY A 24 5.62 4.17 -2.33
C GLY A 24 5.38 5.66 -2.54
N HIS A 25 4.14 6.15 -2.70
CA HIS A 25 3.89 7.58 -2.81
C HIS A 25 4.19 8.32 -1.51
N GLU A 26 4.51 9.61 -1.63
CA GLU A 26 5.01 10.44 -0.53
C GLU A 26 4.00 10.59 0.61
N ASP A 27 2.73 10.71 0.31
CA ASP A 27 1.64 10.80 1.30
C ASP A 27 1.44 9.50 2.10
N HIS A 28 1.94 8.35 1.59
CA HIS A 28 1.93 7.07 2.28
C HIS A 28 3.22 6.77 3.05
N ILE A 29 4.38 7.22 2.56
CA ILE A 29 5.68 6.94 3.19
C ILE A 29 6.38 8.15 3.80
N GLY A 30 5.90 9.38 3.53
CA GLY A 30 6.57 10.61 3.95
C GLY A 30 6.70 10.78 5.46
N GLY A 31 5.71 10.32 6.22
CA GLY A 31 5.70 10.36 7.68
C GLY A 31 6.46 9.23 8.38
N ILE A 32 7.03 8.26 7.65
CA ILE A 32 7.57 7.02 8.25
C ILE A 32 8.73 7.28 9.22
N THR A 33 9.63 8.20 8.88
CA THR A 33 10.76 8.54 9.76
C THR A 33 10.29 9.18 11.07
N PHE A 34 9.29 10.07 10.99
CA PHE A 34 8.68 10.65 12.18
C PHE A 34 7.96 9.58 13.03
N LEU A 35 7.23 8.68 12.40
CA LEU A 35 6.53 7.59 13.09
C LEU A 35 7.54 6.72 13.87
N LEU A 36 8.63 6.29 13.23
CA LEU A 36 9.64 5.43 13.85
C LEU A 36 10.44 6.10 14.96
N GLN A 37 10.57 7.43 14.95
CA GLN A 37 11.19 8.19 16.05
C GLN A 37 10.28 8.28 17.28
N ASN A 38 9.00 8.05 17.13
CA ASN A 38 8.00 8.28 18.17
C ASN A 38 7.25 7.04 18.62
N VAL A 39 7.24 5.96 17.82
CA VAL A 39 6.49 4.72 18.05
C VAL A 39 7.39 3.54 17.72
N ASN A 40 7.45 2.56 18.61
CA ASN A 40 8.18 1.33 18.35
C ASN A 40 7.42 0.43 17.37
N ILE A 41 7.86 0.39 16.12
CA ILE A 41 7.34 -0.49 15.07
C ILE A 41 8.27 -1.71 14.94
N PRO A 42 7.82 -2.92 15.23
CA PRO A 42 8.70 -4.10 15.22
C PRO A 42 9.24 -4.47 13.84
N VAL A 43 8.44 -4.29 12.80
CA VAL A 43 8.77 -4.60 11.41
C VAL A 43 7.92 -3.78 10.45
N ILE A 44 8.50 -3.38 9.33
CA ILE A 44 7.80 -2.73 8.22
C ILE A 44 7.81 -3.70 7.05
N TYR A 45 6.65 -3.88 6.42
CA TYR A 45 6.47 -4.61 5.18
C TYR A 45 6.06 -3.65 4.06
N ALA A 46 6.76 -3.71 2.93
CA ALA A 46 6.46 -2.88 1.76
C ALA A 46 6.81 -3.65 0.48
N SER A 47 6.26 -3.25 -0.67
CA SER A 47 6.71 -3.77 -1.96
C SER A 47 8.16 -3.34 -2.22
N LYS A 48 8.85 -4.04 -3.16
CA LYS A 48 10.27 -3.74 -3.44
C LYS A 48 10.51 -2.26 -3.72
N ILE A 49 9.75 -1.64 -4.61
CA ILE A 49 9.90 -0.22 -4.95
C ILE A 49 9.66 0.68 -3.73
N ALA A 50 8.63 0.38 -2.94
CA ALA A 50 8.36 1.13 -1.72
C ALA A 50 9.48 0.96 -0.69
N CYS A 51 10.09 -0.24 -0.58
CA CYS A 51 11.27 -0.46 0.26
C CYS A 51 12.45 0.41 -0.19
N ASP A 52 12.75 0.45 -1.49
CA ASP A 52 13.87 1.23 -2.03
C ASP A 52 13.67 2.74 -1.73
N LEU A 53 12.45 3.24 -1.88
CA LEU A 53 12.11 4.63 -1.55
C LEU A 53 12.19 4.91 -0.03
N ILE A 54 11.78 3.98 0.81
CA ILE A 54 11.86 4.09 2.27
C ILE A 54 13.33 4.08 2.73
N VAL A 55 14.16 3.21 2.15
CA VAL A 55 15.61 3.20 2.41
C VAL A 55 16.22 4.55 2.10
N LYS A 56 15.88 5.14 0.94
CA LYS A 56 16.35 6.47 0.58
C LYS A 56 15.95 7.54 1.61
N LYS A 57 14.72 7.50 2.13
CA LYS A 57 14.29 8.39 3.22
C LYS A 57 15.07 8.21 4.50
N PHE A 58 15.45 6.97 4.84
CA PHE A 58 16.28 6.70 6.01
C PHE A 58 17.67 7.27 5.83
N GLU A 59 18.30 7.10 4.65
CA GLU A 59 19.59 7.69 4.32
C GLU A 59 19.56 9.22 4.43
N ASP A 60 18.57 9.88 3.83
CA ASP A 60 18.42 11.33 3.85
C ASP A 60 18.25 11.91 5.27
N LYS A 61 17.77 11.09 6.21
CA LYS A 61 17.60 11.44 7.64
C LYS A 61 18.70 10.88 8.55
N ASN A 62 19.72 10.22 8.01
CA ASN A 62 20.75 9.49 8.77
C ASN A 62 20.12 8.54 9.82
N MET A 63 19.09 7.82 9.43
CA MET A 63 18.32 6.93 10.29
C MET A 63 18.64 5.48 9.94
N GLU A 64 18.96 4.66 10.93
CA GLU A 64 19.09 3.21 10.77
C GLU A 64 17.79 2.51 11.18
N TYR A 65 17.28 1.65 10.29
CA TYR A 65 16.17 0.75 10.60
C TYR A 65 16.39 -0.61 9.92
N LYS A 66 16.53 -1.67 10.72
CA LYS A 66 16.96 -3.00 10.25
C LYS A 66 15.82 -3.95 9.87
N ASN A 67 14.58 -3.63 10.22
CA ASN A 67 13.45 -4.56 10.08
C ASN A 67 12.50 -4.15 8.94
N LEU A 68 13.03 -3.61 7.85
CA LEU A 68 12.28 -3.39 6.62
C LEU A 68 12.33 -4.69 5.79
N LYS A 69 11.18 -5.20 5.39
CA LYS A 69 11.03 -6.46 4.64
C LYS A 69 10.17 -6.26 3.42
N GLU A 70 10.60 -6.87 2.33
CA GLU A 70 9.84 -6.89 1.10
C GLU A 70 8.69 -7.89 1.17
N PHE A 71 7.60 -7.58 0.48
CA PHE A 71 6.52 -8.51 0.16
C PHE A 71 6.15 -8.42 -1.32
N ASP A 72 5.48 -9.44 -1.81
CA ASP A 72 4.89 -9.56 -3.13
C ASP A 72 3.46 -10.10 -3.05
N ALA A 73 2.84 -10.38 -4.22
CA ALA A 73 1.47 -10.89 -4.31
C ALA A 73 1.27 -12.27 -3.67
N ASP A 74 2.33 -13.08 -3.54
CA ASP A 74 2.28 -14.44 -2.99
C ASP A 74 2.57 -14.47 -1.49
N THR A 75 3.03 -13.35 -0.94
CA THR A 75 3.40 -13.25 0.47
C THR A 75 2.16 -13.34 1.38
N VAL A 76 2.26 -14.17 2.41
CA VAL A 76 1.27 -14.27 3.49
C VAL A 76 1.95 -14.10 4.84
N LEU A 77 1.60 -13.02 5.53
CA LEU A 77 2.07 -12.76 6.88
C LEU A 77 1.12 -13.41 7.88
N LYS A 78 1.68 -14.22 8.79
CA LYS A 78 0.90 -14.93 9.80
C LYS A 78 1.14 -14.32 11.19
N PHE A 79 0.09 -13.84 11.81
CA PHE A 79 0.06 -13.36 13.18
C PHE A 79 -0.83 -14.27 14.04
N LYS A 80 -0.80 -14.10 15.34
CA LYS A 80 -1.51 -14.99 16.28
C LYS A 80 -3.01 -15.15 15.99
N TYR A 81 -3.67 -14.06 15.58
CA TYR A 81 -5.13 -14.00 15.38
C TYR A 81 -5.54 -13.51 13.99
N MET A 82 -4.60 -13.27 13.12
CA MET A 82 -4.89 -12.78 11.77
C MET A 82 -3.82 -13.23 10.77
N THR A 83 -4.22 -13.28 9.51
CA THR A 83 -3.30 -13.35 8.39
C THR A 83 -3.44 -12.11 7.52
N VAL A 84 -2.33 -11.66 6.95
CA VAL A 84 -2.32 -10.54 6.00
C VAL A 84 -1.75 -11.05 4.69
N SER A 85 -2.44 -10.79 3.60
CA SER A 85 -2.02 -11.11 2.24
C SER A 85 -2.27 -9.92 1.32
N PHE A 86 -1.78 -9.99 0.10
CA PHE A 86 -1.71 -8.85 -0.80
C PHE A 86 -2.38 -9.15 -2.13
N VAL A 87 -2.99 -8.14 -2.73
CA VAL A 87 -3.60 -8.22 -4.06
C VAL A 87 -3.03 -7.08 -4.90
N GLY A 88 -2.40 -7.40 -6.02
CA GLY A 88 -1.87 -6.38 -6.93
C GLY A 88 -2.97 -5.44 -7.40
N THR A 89 -2.72 -4.14 -7.33
CA THR A 89 -3.59 -3.08 -7.84
C THR A 89 -2.86 -2.25 -8.89
N THR A 90 -3.60 -1.55 -9.75
CA THR A 90 -3.05 -0.55 -10.64
C THR A 90 -3.17 0.83 -10.00
N HIS A 91 -2.10 1.58 -10.06
CA HIS A 91 -2.01 2.96 -9.60
C HIS A 91 -0.91 3.69 -10.39
N SER A 92 -0.72 4.99 -10.18
CA SER A 92 0.29 5.80 -10.88
C SER A 92 1.74 5.55 -10.42
N ILE A 93 1.97 4.55 -9.58
CA ILE A 93 3.29 4.05 -9.18
C ILE A 93 3.32 2.52 -9.24
N PRO A 94 4.41 1.88 -9.71
CA PRO A 94 4.55 0.44 -9.70
C PRO A 94 4.60 -0.14 -8.28
N GLY A 95 4.17 -1.42 -8.14
CA GLY A 95 4.24 -2.12 -6.86
C GLY A 95 3.20 -1.65 -5.86
N SER A 96 2.02 -1.27 -6.32
CA SER A 96 0.85 -0.96 -5.50
C SER A 96 0.04 -2.22 -5.19
N TYR A 97 -0.40 -2.34 -3.94
CA TYR A 97 -1.13 -3.50 -3.45
C TYR A 97 -2.27 -3.10 -2.53
N ALA A 98 -3.40 -3.79 -2.68
CA ALA A 98 -4.42 -3.87 -1.66
C ALA A 98 -3.99 -4.85 -0.56
N VAL A 99 -4.46 -4.61 0.66
CA VAL A 99 -4.16 -5.42 1.84
C VAL A 99 -5.39 -6.19 2.28
N VAL A 100 -5.26 -7.50 2.41
CA VAL A 100 -6.32 -8.40 2.86
C VAL A 100 -6.01 -8.90 4.25
N ILE A 101 -6.85 -8.58 5.22
CA ILE A 101 -6.68 -9.01 6.60
C ILE A 101 -7.79 -10.00 6.94
N LYS A 102 -7.42 -11.29 7.07
CA LYS A 102 -8.36 -12.33 7.52
C LYS A 102 -8.25 -12.52 9.03
N THR A 103 -9.37 -12.40 9.72
CA THR A 103 -9.50 -12.58 11.17
C THR A 103 -10.61 -13.58 11.48
N PRO A 104 -10.70 -14.12 12.71
CA PRO A 104 -11.84 -14.95 13.12
C PRO A 104 -13.21 -14.26 12.98
N ASN A 105 -13.23 -12.92 12.98
CA ASN A 105 -14.45 -12.12 12.88
C ASN A 105 -14.83 -11.75 11.44
N GLY A 106 -14.00 -12.07 10.46
CA GLY A 106 -14.23 -11.80 9.04
C GLY A 106 -13.03 -11.17 8.34
N THR A 107 -13.19 -10.96 7.06
CA THR A 107 -12.17 -10.39 6.16
C THR A 107 -12.35 -8.88 6.04
N ILE A 108 -11.24 -8.15 6.17
CA ILE A 108 -11.11 -6.72 5.85
C ILE A 108 -10.32 -6.63 4.55
N PHE A 109 -10.79 -5.83 3.61
CA PHE A 109 -10.09 -5.52 2.37
C PHE A 109 -9.83 -4.00 2.34
N GLU A 110 -8.57 -3.61 2.29
CA GLU A 110 -8.11 -2.24 2.17
C GLU A 110 -7.44 -2.09 0.80
N THR A 111 -7.95 -1.16 -0.03
CA THR A 111 -7.55 -1.06 -1.45
C THR A 111 -6.18 -0.45 -1.66
N GLY A 112 -5.65 0.31 -0.71
CA GLY A 112 -4.66 1.33 -1.02
C GLY A 112 -5.24 2.33 -2.03
N ASP A 113 -4.39 3.14 -2.63
CA ASP A 113 -4.79 3.95 -3.77
C ASP A 113 -4.84 3.07 -5.02
N PHE A 114 -5.92 3.19 -5.79
CA PHE A 114 -6.11 2.33 -6.95
C PHE A 114 -6.89 3.01 -8.08
N LYS A 115 -6.75 2.45 -9.25
CA LYS A 115 -7.65 2.64 -10.39
C LYS A 115 -7.87 1.31 -11.11
N PHE A 116 -8.96 1.17 -11.84
CA PHE A 116 -9.13 0.05 -12.76
C PHE A 116 -8.62 0.46 -14.15
N ASP A 117 -7.37 0.11 -14.43
CA ASP A 117 -6.75 0.27 -15.74
C ASP A 117 -6.61 -1.10 -16.39
N LEU A 118 -7.29 -1.29 -17.52
CA LEU A 118 -7.28 -2.56 -18.25
C LEU A 118 -6.15 -2.64 -19.30
N THR A 119 -5.42 -1.55 -19.49
CA THR A 119 -4.27 -1.46 -20.42
C THR A 119 -3.10 -0.72 -19.76
N PRO A 120 -2.69 -1.10 -18.55
CA PRO A 120 -1.59 -0.43 -17.86
C PRO A 120 -0.25 -0.72 -18.56
N ILE A 121 0.77 0.12 -18.31
CA ILE A 121 2.14 -0.14 -18.75
C ILE A 121 2.77 -1.31 -17.95
N GLY A 122 2.38 -1.47 -16.70
CA GLY A 122 2.83 -2.54 -15.79
C GLY A 122 1.84 -3.70 -15.64
N PRO A 123 1.98 -4.51 -14.60
CA PRO A 123 1.03 -5.58 -14.30
C PRO A 123 -0.38 -5.05 -14.07
N MET A 124 -1.37 -5.77 -14.58
CA MET A 124 -2.78 -5.47 -14.32
C MET A 124 -3.13 -5.77 -12.85
N ALA A 125 -4.18 -5.09 -12.36
CA ALA A 125 -4.78 -5.45 -11.08
C ALA A 125 -5.27 -6.91 -11.10
N ASP A 126 -5.06 -7.64 -10.00
CA ASP A 126 -5.52 -9.02 -9.87
C ASP A 126 -7.02 -9.09 -9.55
N ILE A 127 -7.82 -8.75 -10.58
CA ILE A 127 -9.29 -8.76 -10.50
C ILE A 127 -9.81 -10.17 -10.16
N HIS A 128 -9.10 -11.23 -10.60
CA HIS A 128 -9.50 -12.59 -10.31
C HIS A 128 -9.45 -12.88 -8.81
N LYS A 129 -8.34 -12.54 -8.16
CA LYS A 129 -8.17 -12.69 -6.71
C LYS A 129 -9.16 -11.81 -5.93
N MET A 130 -9.45 -10.59 -6.43
CA MET A 130 -10.50 -9.74 -5.85
C MET A 130 -11.88 -10.41 -5.92
N ALA A 131 -12.24 -11.01 -7.07
CA ALA A 131 -13.51 -11.69 -7.24
C ALA A 131 -13.63 -12.94 -6.36
N GLU A 132 -12.56 -13.70 -6.17
CA GLU A 132 -12.53 -14.84 -5.25
C GLU A 132 -12.75 -14.40 -3.80
N LEU A 133 -12.06 -13.36 -3.35
CA LEU A 133 -12.24 -12.77 -2.01
C LEU A 133 -13.67 -12.25 -1.82
N GLY A 134 -14.25 -11.64 -2.86
CA GLY A 134 -15.66 -11.23 -2.85
C GLY A 134 -16.63 -12.40 -2.66
N LYS A 135 -16.35 -13.55 -3.31
CA LYS A 135 -17.15 -14.79 -3.12
C LYS A 135 -17.00 -15.40 -1.73
N GLU A 136 -15.78 -15.34 -1.16
CA GLU A 136 -15.53 -15.78 0.21
C GLU A 136 -16.25 -14.89 1.24
N GLY A 137 -16.48 -13.64 0.91
CA GLY A 137 -17.14 -12.63 1.73
C GLY A 137 -16.16 -11.67 2.40
N VAL A 138 -16.25 -10.40 2.01
CA VAL A 138 -15.54 -9.28 2.64
C VAL A 138 -16.49 -8.59 3.61
N LYS A 139 -16.09 -8.52 4.88
CA LYS A 139 -16.92 -7.93 5.93
C LYS A 139 -16.75 -6.41 6.02
N ILE A 140 -15.56 -5.92 5.77
CA ILE A 140 -15.22 -4.48 5.75
C ILE A 140 -14.41 -4.20 4.50
N LEU A 141 -14.86 -3.23 3.72
CA LEU A 141 -14.12 -2.64 2.61
C LEU A 141 -13.69 -1.22 3.01
N LEU A 142 -12.39 -0.98 3.02
CA LEU A 142 -11.79 0.33 3.12
C LEU A 142 -11.29 0.70 1.72
N ALA A 143 -11.94 1.66 1.08
CA ALA A 143 -11.66 1.98 -0.32
C ALA A 143 -11.21 3.43 -0.47
N ASP A 144 -10.17 3.63 -1.29
CA ASP A 144 -9.81 4.94 -1.80
C ASP A 144 -11.02 5.61 -2.47
N SER A 145 -11.21 6.87 -2.20
CA SER A 145 -12.32 7.66 -2.70
C SER A 145 -11.90 9.06 -3.17
N THR A 146 -10.62 9.26 -3.44
CA THR A 146 -10.01 10.56 -3.78
C THR A 146 -10.76 11.27 -4.89
N ASN A 147 -11.11 10.58 -5.98
CA ASN A 147 -11.82 11.13 -7.12
C ASN A 147 -13.30 10.69 -7.20
N ALA A 148 -13.90 10.21 -6.13
CA ALA A 148 -15.25 9.63 -6.15
C ALA A 148 -16.35 10.63 -6.60
N CYS A 149 -16.13 11.93 -6.43
CA CYS A 149 -17.05 13.00 -6.85
C CYS A 149 -16.67 13.65 -8.20
N VAL A 150 -15.59 13.20 -8.86
CA VAL A 150 -15.16 13.74 -10.15
C VAL A 150 -15.86 12.98 -11.26
N PRO A 151 -16.67 13.61 -12.12
CA PRO A 151 -17.33 12.96 -13.24
C PRO A 151 -16.33 12.45 -14.28
N GLY A 152 -16.62 11.30 -14.91
CA GLY A 152 -15.82 10.73 -15.99
C GLY A 152 -15.04 9.49 -15.58
N TYR A 153 -14.04 9.15 -16.39
CA TYR A 153 -13.17 7.99 -16.22
C TYR A 153 -11.71 8.41 -16.18
N SER A 154 -10.90 7.70 -15.41
CA SER A 154 -9.44 7.85 -15.47
C SER A 154 -8.92 7.27 -16.78
N ASN A 155 -8.02 8.01 -17.44
CA ASN A 155 -7.32 7.51 -18.62
C ASN A 155 -6.35 6.39 -18.23
N SER A 156 -6.06 5.49 -19.20
CA SER A 156 -5.02 4.49 -19.04
C SER A 156 -3.63 5.13 -19.01
N GLU A 157 -2.72 4.51 -18.25
CA GLU A 157 -1.30 4.91 -18.26
C GLU A 157 -0.64 4.71 -19.64
N SER A 158 -1.16 3.81 -20.49
CA SER A 158 -0.65 3.64 -21.86
C SER A 158 -0.72 4.91 -22.70
N LEU A 159 -1.68 5.80 -22.44
CA LEU A 159 -1.78 7.09 -23.13
C LEU A 159 -0.64 8.06 -22.77
N VAL A 160 -0.04 7.89 -21.60
CA VAL A 160 1.13 8.68 -21.20
C VAL A 160 2.35 8.31 -22.05
N ASP A 161 2.50 7.04 -22.38
CA ASP A 161 3.59 6.56 -23.25
C ASP A 161 3.46 7.13 -24.65
N GLU A 162 2.25 7.14 -25.24
CA GLU A 162 1.99 7.78 -26.54
C GLU A 162 2.33 9.27 -26.51
N ALA A 163 1.86 9.99 -25.48
CA ALA A 163 2.12 11.42 -25.35
C ALA A 163 3.62 11.75 -25.17
N LEU A 164 4.37 10.91 -24.44
CA LEU A 164 5.81 11.07 -24.29
C LEU A 164 6.55 10.80 -25.60
N ASN A 165 6.15 9.79 -26.37
CA ASN A 165 6.74 9.52 -27.68
C ASN A 165 6.55 10.70 -28.64
N ASP A 166 5.38 11.34 -28.62
CA ASP A 166 5.11 12.54 -29.44
C ASP A 166 5.97 13.76 -29.03
N VAL A 167 6.31 13.87 -27.74
CA VAL A 167 7.17 14.96 -27.23
C VAL A 167 8.65 14.74 -27.58
N PHE A 168 9.09 13.48 -27.64
CA PHE A 168 10.49 13.13 -27.90
C PHE A 168 10.79 12.81 -29.37
N ALA A 169 9.80 12.79 -30.26
CA ALA A 169 9.96 12.62 -31.71
C ALA A 169 10.35 13.93 -32.39
#